data_3f2e767b2021775ede40bddc9caf7420
#
_entry.id   3f2e767b2021775ede40bddc9caf7420
#
_cell.length_a   1.000
_cell.length_b   1.000
_cell.length_c   1.000
_cell.angle_alpha   90.00
_cell.angle_beta   90.00
_cell.angle_gamma   90.00
#
_symmetry.space_group_name_H-M   'P 1'
#
loop_
_entity.id
_entity.type
_entity.pdbx_description
1 polymer ?
#
loop_
_entity_poly.entity_id
_entity_poly.type
_entity_poly.pdbx_seq_one_letter_code
_entity_poly.pdbx_strand_id
1 'polypeptide(L)'
;MRAIIGAAFGVAIAFSSLGPETTQAAPAFTTKYVYYKVSGDSAVGIYVSMLKRGPHVKGEKAYAATSAESSQRGKLELTNSCRIIDYQYSVDFTIRLPKLTDETALSATARNRWQQFSNFLKKHEETHRAIWMGCASEIETRVRALRGRTCDEVDEKAQRIRDEVQNACNLKHVAFDAAEQKRLAKHPFVKLVLAPLYSPKPVKITTLATKKRKKSAAAALFN
;
A
#
# COMPACT_ATOMS: atom_id res chain seq x y z
N MET A 1 -60.67 -40.00 -43.18
CA MET A 1 -59.58 -40.72 -42.55
C MET A 1 -58.31 -39.90 -42.73
N ARG A 2 -57.82 -39.26 -41.71
CA ARG A 2 -56.61 -38.46 -41.71
C ARG A 2 -55.56 -39.14 -40.81
N ALA A 3 -54.44 -39.52 -41.40
CA ALA A 3 -53.30 -40.12 -40.70
C ALA A 3 -52.46 -38.96 -40.14
N ILE A 4 -52.13 -39.04 -38.82
CA ILE A 4 -51.22 -38.10 -38.12
C ILE A 4 -49.88 -38.83 -38.00
N ILE A 5 -48.84 -38.27 -38.64
CA ILE A 5 -47.45 -38.69 -38.53
C ILE A 5 -46.82 -37.89 -37.38
N GLY A 6 -46.47 -38.59 -36.28
CA GLY A 6 -45.76 -38.01 -35.17
C GLY A 6 -44.22 -38.03 -35.44
N ALA A 7 -43.60 -36.85 -35.49
CA ALA A 7 -42.16 -36.71 -35.54
C ALA A 7 -41.58 -36.66 -34.12
N ALA A 8 -40.77 -37.67 -33.76
CA ALA A 8 -40.03 -37.69 -32.51
C ALA A 8 -38.74 -36.88 -32.64
N PHE A 9 -38.66 -35.75 -31.95
CA PHE A 9 -37.42 -34.93 -31.79
C PHE A 9 -36.59 -35.58 -30.68
N GLY A 10 -35.50 -36.20 -31.08
CA GLY A 10 -34.45 -36.62 -30.13
C GLY A 10 -33.60 -35.44 -29.69
N VAL A 11 -33.67 -35.05 -28.43
CA VAL A 11 -32.79 -34.08 -27.82
C VAL A 11 -31.48 -34.77 -27.45
N ALA A 12 -30.40 -34.49 -28.19
CA ALA A 12 -29.04 -34.91 -27.82
C ALA A 12 -28.53 -33.99 -26.71
N ILE A 13 -28.42 -34.50 -25.49
CA ILE A 13 -27.79 -33.81 -24.37
C ILE A 13 -26.28 -33.97 -24.53
N ALA A 14 -25.59 -32.94 -24.97
CA ALA A 14 -24.14 -32.89 -24.96
C ALA A 14 -23.67 -32.75 -23.49
N PHE A 15 -23.09 -33.80 -22.91
CA PHE A 15 -22.37 -33.75 -21.66
C PHE A 15 -21.02 -33.03 -21.93
N SER A 16 -20.95 -31.72 -21.62
CA SER A 16 -19.67 -31.02 -21.52
C SER A 16 -18.95 -31.56 -20.26
N SER A 17 -17.90 -32.35 -20.49
CA SER A 17 -16.98 -32.76 -19.43
C SER A 17 -16.24 -31.52 -18.91
N LEU A 18 -16.73 -30.98 -17.80
CA LEU A 18 -15.96 -30.01 -17.00
C LEU A 18 -14.75 -30.77 -16.44
N GLY A 19 -13.60 -30.60 -17.11
CA GLY A 19 -12.33 -31.02 -16.52
C GLY A 19 -12.11 -30.31 -15.18
N PRO A 20 -11.32 -30.86 -14.25
CA PRO A 20 -11.02 -30.21 -13.00
C PRO A 20 -10.31 -28.88 -13.32
N GLU A 21 -10.99 -27.75 -13.11
CA GLU A 21 -10.34 -26.45 -13.06
C GLU A 21 -9.34 -26.53 -11.91
N THR A 22 -8.05 -26.57 -12.23
CA THR A 22 -6.99 -26.36 -11.25
C THR A 22 -7.16 -24.94 -10.75
N THR A 23 -7.82 -24.76 -9.61
CA THR A 23 -7.88 -23.51 -8.88
C THR A 23 -6.44 -23.08 -8.58
N GLN A 24 -5.92 -22.21 -9.41
CA GLN A 24 -4.60 -21.61 -9.17
C GLN A 24 -4.71 -20.82 -7.87
N ALA A 25 -3.96 -21.24 -6.85
CA ALA A 25 -3.90 -20.50 -5.60
C ALA A 25 -3.41 -19.07 -5.88
N ALA A 26 -4.19 -18.08 -5.49
CA ALA A 26 -3.80 -16.66 -5.59
C ALA A 26 -2.66 -16.34 -4.61
N PRO A 27 -1.92 -15.23 -4.80
CA PRO A 27 -0.93 -14.80 -3.83
C PRO A 27 -1.51 -14.72 -2.42
N ALA A 28 -0.75 -15.16 -1.43
CA ALA A 28 -1.17 -15.09 -0.04
C ALA A 28 -0.78 -13.75 0.58
N PHE A 29 -1.75 -13.04 1.16
CA PHE A 29 -1.53 -11.74 1.78
C PHE A 29 -2.02 -11.72 3.22
N THR A 30 -1.16 -11.28 4.15
CA THR A 30 -1.57 -10.93 5.51
C THR A 30 -1.41 -9.44 5.77
N THR A 31 -2.11 -8.90 6.76
CA THR A 31 -1.99 -7.49 7.12
C THR A 31 -2.12 -7.31 8.63
N LYS A 32 -1.11 -6.71 9.23
CA LYS A 32 -1.07 -6.34 10.64
C LYS A 32 -1.09 -4.82 10.78
N TYR A 33 -2.00 -4.30 11.61
CA TYR A 33 -2.00 -2.89 12.00
C TYR A 33 -1.30 -2.71 13.34
N VAL A 34 -0.33 -1.81 13.38
CA VAL A 34 0.43 -1.45 14.57
C VAL A 34 0.24 0.04 14.85
N TYR A 35 -0.12 0.37 16.08
CA TYR A 35 -0.35 1.76 16.45
C TYR A 35 0.74 2.28 17.38
N TYR A 36 1.27 3.47 17.07
CA TYR A 36 2.13 4.18 17.99
C TYR A 36 1.36 5.33 18.67
N LYS A 37 1.62 5.52 19.95
CA LYS A 37 0.89 6.49 20.77
C LYS A 37 1.35 7.91 20.43
N VAL A 38 0.42 8.81 20.14
CA VAL A 38 0.63 10.26 20.05
C VAL A 38 -0.17 10.98 21.11
N SER A 39 0.28 12.15 21.55
CA SER A 39 -0.36 12.97 22.58
C SER A 39 -0.28 14.45 22.18
N GLY A 40 -1.22 15.24 22.68
CA GLY A 40 -1.29 16.69 22.47
C GLY A 40 -2.71 17.19 22.67
N ASP A 41 -2.85 18.41 23.15
CA ASP A 41 -4.10 19.16 23.36
C ASP A 41 -4.46 20.07 22.16
N SER A 42 -3.64 20.07 21.16
CA SER A 42 -3.75 20.89 19.96
C SER A 42 -3.20 20.17 18.73
N ALA A 43 -3.55 20.65 17.54
CA ALA A 43 -3.03 20.12 16.27
C ALA A 43 -1.49 20.18 16.25
N VAL A 44 -0.89 21.24 16.73
CA VAL A 44 0.57 21.39 16.81
C VAL A 44 1.19 20.39 17.78
N GLY A 45 0.58 20.20 18.97
CA GLY A 45 1.05 19.22 19.96
C GLY A 45 1.04 17.79 19.40
N ILE A 46 -0.05 17.38 18.75
CA ILE A 46 -0.17 16.08 18.08
C ILE A 46 0.91 15.94 16.99
N TYR A 47 1.07 16.96 16.16
CA TYR A 47 2.07 16.96 15.07
C TYR A 47 3.48 16.77 15.62
N VAL A 48 3.88 17.51 16.64
CA VAL A 48 5.20 17.34 17.29
C VAL A 48 5.35 15.95 17.88
N SER A 49 4.29 15.40 18.46
CA SER A 49 4.29 14.03 19.00
C SER A 49 4.49 13.00 17.89
N MET A 50 3.86 13.17 16.74
CA MET A 50 4.07 12.30 15.56
C MET A 50 5.52 12.38 15.06
N LEU A 51 6.11 13.56 14.92
CA LEU A 51 7.52 13.73 14.52
C LEU A 51 8.50 13.04 15.48
N LYS A 52 8.18 13.02 16.77
CA LYS A 52 9.05 12.36 17.78
C LYS A 52 8.92 10.84 17.76
N ARG A 53 7.73 10.31 17.56
CA ARG A 53 7.38 8.89 17.81
C ARG A 53 7.04 8.11 16.56
N GLY A 54 6.86 8.80 15.43
CA GLY A 54 6.50 8.19 14.16
C GLY A 54 7.60 7.26 13.61
N PRO A 55 7.23 6.44 12.65
CA PRO A 55 8.18 5.53 12.00
C PRO A 55 9.26 6.30 11.22
N HIS A 56 10.32 5.58 10.86
CA HIS A 56 11.31 6.05 9.90
C HIS A 56 11.14 5.25 8.61
N VAL A 57 11.15 5.93 7.49
CA VAL A 57 11.15 5.33 6.15
C VAL A 57 12.37 5.85 5.43
N LYS A 58 13.28 4.96 5.01
CA LYS A 58 14.56 5.32 4.37
C LYS A 58 15.38 6.38 5.16
N GLY A 59 15.33 6.32 6.49
CA GLY A 59 16.02 7.27 7.37
C GLY A 59 15.23 8.55 7.70
N GLU A 60 14.16 8.84 6.99
CA GLU A 60 13.31 10.01 7.18
C GLU A 60 12.14 9.72 8.13
N LYS A 61 11.67 10.75 8.86
CA LYS A 61 10.49 10.67 9.71
C LYS A 61 9.22 10.64 8.86
N ALA A 62 8.34 9.67 9.14
CA ALA A 62 7.03 9.57 8.52
C ALA A 62 5.90 9.60 9.57
N TYR A 63 4.70 10.04 9.16
CA TYR A 63 3.51 10.04 10.03
C TYR A 63 2.87 8.66 10.12
N ALA A 64 3.01 7.86 9.08
CA ALA A 64 2.58 6.49 8.99
C ALA A 64 3.56 5.73 8.09
N ALA A 65 3.49 4.41 8.05
CA ALA A 65 4.33 3.61 7.15
C ALA A 65 3.71 2.25 6.91
N THR A 66 3.83 1.77 5.67
CA THR A 66 3.58 0.39 5.29
C THR A 66 4.90 -0.31 4.99
N SER A 67 5.19 -1.39 5.68
CA SER A 67 6.25 -2.32 5.31
C SER A 67 5.67 -3.59 4.72
N ALA A 68 6.42 -4.21 3.80
CA ALA A 68 6.06 -5.45 3.13
C ALA A 68 7.24 -6.41 3.20
N GLU A 69 7.01 -7.60 3.73
CA GLU A 69 7.97 -8.70 3.73
C GLU A 69 7.45 -9.76 2.79
N SER A 70 8.18 -10.04 1.71
CA SER A 70 7.78 -11.02 0.71
C SER A 70 8.54 -12.33 0.86
N SER A 71 7.86 -13.42 0.58
CA SER A 71 8.43 -14.75 0.47
C SER A 71 7.88 -15.46 -0.76
N GLN A 72 8.61 -16.43 -1.25
CA GLN A 72 8.20 -17.24 -2.40
C GLN A 72 8.55 -18.69 -2.18
N ARG A 73 7.74 -19.57 -2.75
CA ARG A 73 7.99 -21.00 -2.82
C ARG A 73 7.57 -21.54 -4.17
N GLY A 74 8.20 -22.63 -4.59
CA GLY A 74 7.90 -23.35 -5.84
C GLY A 74 8.95 -24.40 -6.07
N LYS A 75 8.71 -25.28 -7.05
CA LYS A 75 9.65 -26.35 -7.43
C LYS A 75 9.87 -26.28 -8.93
N LEU A 76 11.10 -26.47 -9.36
CA LEU A 76 11.43 -26.67 -10.77
C LEU A 76 11.12 -28.12 -11.14
N GLU A 77 10.39 -28.31 -12.23
CA GLU A 77 10.03 -29.61 -12.78
C GLU A 77 10.50 -29.67 -14.23
N LEU A 78 11.35 -30.64 -14.54
CA LEU A 78 11.84 -30.93 -15.89
C LEU A 78 11.13 -32.16 -16.42
N THR A 79 10.37 -31.96 -17.51
CA THR A 79 9.81 -33.05 -18.33
C THR A 79 10.34 -32.89 -19.75
N ASN A 80 9.49 -32.60 -20.74
CA ASN A 80 9.92 -32.17 -22.08
C ASN A 80 10.44 -30.73 -22.11
N SER A 81 10.08 -29.93 -21.10
CA SER A 81 10.56 -28.57 -20.83
C SER A 81 10.58 -28.34 -19.32
N CYS A 82 11.40 -27.40 -18.85
CA CYS A 82 11.35 -26.98 -17.46
C CYS A 82 10.25 -25.96 -17.19
N ARG A 83 9.60 -26.06 -16.03
CA ARG A 83 8.60 -25.13 -15.52
C ARG A 83 8.68 -25.02 -14.01
N ILE A 84 8.08 -23.99 -13.44
CA ILE A 84 7.88 -23.87 -11.99
C ILE A 84 6.49 -24.39 -11.65
N ILE A 85 6.42 -25.37 -10.76
CA ILE A 85 5.18 -25.92 -10.21
C ILE A 85 5.01 -25.45 -8.75
N ASP A 86 3.77 -25.43 -8.25
CA ASP A 86 3.41 -25.03 -6.89
C ASP A 86 3.94 -23.65 -6.51
N TYR A 87 4.16 -22.77 -7.50
CA TYR A 87 4.65 -21.44 -7.24
C TYR A 87 3.61 -20.62 -6.47
N GLN A 88 4.04 -20.06 -5.36
CA GLN A 88 3.26 -19.14 -4.55
C GLN A 88 4.13 -17.95 -4.13
N TYR A 89 3.60 -16.75 -4.27
CA TYR A 89 4.19 -15.52 -3.77
C TYR A 89 3.37 -15.03 -2.58
N SER A 90 4.00 -14.76 -1.45
CA SER A 90 3.33 -14.33 -0.22
C SER A 90 3.88 -12.99 0.24
N VAL A 91 3.02 -12.12 0.78
CA VAL A 91 3.44 -10.84 1.33
C VAL A 91 2.75 -10.59 2.67
N ASP A 92 3.57 -10.34 3.69
CA ASP A 92 3.14 -9.94 5.02
C ASP A 92 3.29 -8.43 5.18
N PHE A 93 2.16 -7.73 5.34
CA PHE A 93 2.13 -6.30 5.50
C PHE A 93 2.06 -5.91 6.98
N THR A 94 2.87 -4.89 7.35
CA THR A 94 2.69 -4.19 8.63
C THR A 94 2.43 -2.72 8.34
N ILE A 95 1.22 -2.26 8.71
CA ILE A 95 0.81 -0.86 8.60
C ILE A 95 0.91 -0.21 9.97
N ARG A 96 1.80 0.77 10.12
CA ARG A 96 2.03 1.52 11.35
C ARG A 96 1.36 2.89 11.29
N LEU A 97 0.45 3.15 12.22
CA LEU A 97 -0.42 4.34 12.26
C LEU A 97 -0.32 5.07 13.60
N PRO A 98 -0.52 6.40 13.65
CA PRO A 98 -0.65 7.12 14.90
C PRO A 98 -2.00 6.82 15.57
N LYS A 99 -1.99 6.73 16.90
CA LYS A 99 -3.20 6.65 17.75
C LYS A 99 -3.11 7.68 18.85
N LEU A 100 -4.04 8.63 18.87
CA LEU A 100 -4.11 9.64 19.91
C LEU A 100 -4.50 8.99 21.23
N THR A 101 -3.79 9.33 22.30
CA THR A 101 -4.01 8.74 23.62
C THR A 101 -5.23 9.31 24.33
N ASP A 102 -5.53 10.60 24.09
CA ASP A 102 -6.68 11.28 24.66
C ASP A 102 -7.24 12.29 23.64
N GLU A 103 -8.42 12.00 23.13
CA GLU A 103 -9.14 12.90 22.21
C GLU A 103 -10.00 13.95 22.97
N THR A 104 -10.24 13.74 24.27
CA THR A 104 -11.08 14.65 25.06
C THR A 104 -10.38 15.98 25.35
N ALA A 105 -9.04 15.99 25.38
CA ALA A 105 -8.23 17.18 25.54
C ALA A 105 -8.33 18.15 24.34
N LEU A 106 -8.87 17.70 23.21
CA LEU A 106 -8.99 18.50 22.00
C LEU A 106 -10.30 19.28 21.96
N SER A 107 -10.26 20.49 21.40
CA SER A 107 -11.49 21.16 20.96
C SER A 107 -12.24 20.30 19.93
N ALA A 108 -13.56 20.49 19.80
CA ALA A 108 -14.38 19.73 18.85
C ALA A 108 -13.84 19.86 17.41
N THR A 109 -13.39 21.06 17.02
CA THR A 109 -12.80 21.31 15.71
C THR A 109 -11.49 20.55 15.52
N ALA A 110 -10.57 20.60 16.50
CA ALA A 110 -9.28 19.92 16.41
C ALA A 110 -9.47 18.40 16.38
N ARG A 111 -10.41 17.86 17.18
CA ARG A 111 -10.76 16.43 17.18
C ARG A 111 -11.28 15.97 15.81
N ASN A 112 -12.22 16.68 15.23
CA ASN A 112 -12.76 16.36 13.89
C ASN A 112 -11.63 16.37 12.84
N ARG A 113 -10.76 17.39 12.85
CA ARG A 113 -9.64 17.47 11.88
C ARG A 113 -8.62 16.36 12.11
N TRP A 114 -8.35 15.98 13.36
CA TRP A 114 -7.51 14.83 13.68
C TRP A 114 -8.09 13.52 13.13
N GLN A 115 -9.37 13.25 13.34
CA GLN A 115 -10.03 12.04 12.85
C GLN A 115 -9.98 11.95 11.32
N GLN A 116 -10.24 13.08 10.63
CA GLN A 116 -10.09 13.14 9.17
C GLN A 116 -8.65 12.85 8.74
N PHE A 117 -7.67 13.37 9.47
CA PHE A 117 -6.25 13.17 9.17
C PHE A 117 -5.80 11.73 9.43
N SER A 118 -6.21 11.14 10.54
CA SER A 118 -5.95 9.74 10.86
C SER A 118 -6.50 8.79 9.79
N ASN A 119 -7.72 9.05 9.30
CA ASN A 119 -8.34 8.30 8.22
C ASN A 119 -7.61 8.52 6.88
N PHE A 120 -7.14 9.75 6.62
CA PHE A 120 -6.32 10.04 5.44
C PHE A 120 -5.03 9.23 5.45
N LEU A 121 -4.29 9.21 6.58
CA LEU A 121 -3.07 8.43 6.73
C LEU A 121 -3.35 6.93 6.54
N LYS A 122 -4.40 6.40 7.17
CA LYS A 122 -4.77 4.99 7.00
C LYS A 122 -5.02 4.64 5.54
N LYS A 123 -5.81 5.46 4.83
CA LYS A 123 -6.11 5.23 3.41
C LYS A 123 -4.86 5.32 2.53
N HIS A 124 -3.94 6.23 2.86
CA HIS A 124 -2.65 6.36 2.17
C HIS A 124 -1.85 5.05 2.28
N GLU A 125 -1.68 4.52 3.49
CA GLU A 125 -0.95 3.29 3.73
C GLU A 125 -1.64 2.05 3.11
N GLU A 126 -2.96 2.00 3.15
CA GLU A 126 -3.73 0.93 2.48
C GLU A 126 -3.57 0.99 0.96
N THR A 127 -3.32 2.17 0.38
CA THR A 127 -3.03 2.30 -1.05
C THR A 127 -1.65 1.74 -1.38
N HIS A 128 -0.63 2.01 -0.56
CA HIS A 128 0.68 1.36 -0.72
C HIS A 128 0.57 -0.17 -0.67
N ARG A 129 -0.19 -0.70 0.30
CA ARG A 129 -0.49 -2.13 0.37
C ARG A 129 -1.15 -2.64 -0.93
N ALA A 130 -2.15 -1.92 -1.46
CA ALA A 130 -2.85 -2.32 -2.68
C ALA A 130 -1.92 -2.33 -3.91
N ILE A 131 -1.02 -1.35 -4.03
CA ILE A 131 0.01 -1.33 -5.08
C ILE A 131 0.89 -2.59 -4.99
N TRP A 132 1.39 -2.92 -3.79
CA TRP A 132 2.19 -4.12 -3.55
C TRP A 132 1.46 -5.40 -3.91
N MET A 133 0.18 -5.53 -3.54
CA MET A 133 -0.64 -6.69 -3.88
C MET A 133 -0.77 -6.88 -5.39
N GLY A 134 -0.97 -5.79 -6.13
CA GLY A 134 -1.00 -5.83 -7.60
C GLY A 134 0.32 -6.31 -8.20
N CYS A 135 1.45 -5.83 -7.67
CA CYS A 135 2.78 -6.24 -8.12
C CYS A 135 3.05 -7.73 -7.80
N ALA A 136 2.69 -8.19 -6.61
CA ALA A 136 2.82 -9.59 -6.21
C ALA A 136 2.00 -10.52 -7.12
N SER A 137 0.78 -10.12 -7.46
CA SER A 137 -0.08 -10.86 -8.39
C SER A 137 0.52 -10.92 -9.80
N GLU A 138 1.13 -9.84 -10.25
CA GLU A 138 1.84 -9.79 -11.53
C GLU A 138 3.06 -10.73 -11.55
N ILE A 139 3.89 -10.70 -10.49
CA ILE A 139 5.03 -11.62 -10.34
C ILE A 139 4.53 -13.07 -10.41
N GLU A 140 3.54 -13.42 -9.60
CA GLU A 140 3.04 -14.78 -9.53
C GLU A 140 2.51 -15.27 -10.88
N THR A 141 1.71 -14.44 -11.56
CA THR A 141 1.15 -14.77 -12.87
C THR A 141 2.25 -15.00 -13.91
N ARG A 142 3.22 -14.07 -13.99
CA ARG A 142 4.30 -14.14 -15.01
C ARG A 142 5.26 -15.30 -14.73
N VAL A 143 5.60 -15.56 -13.47
CA VAL A 143 6.52 -16.64 -13.08
C VAL A 143 5.88 -18.01 -13.30
N ARG A 144 4.60 -18.20 -12.99
CA ARG A 144 3.87 -19.45 -13.27
C ARG A 144 3.77 -19.77 -14.76
N ALA A 145 3.71 -18.75 -15.60
CA ALA A 145 3.63 -18.93 -17.04
C ALA A 145 4.97 -19.36 -17.68
N LEU A 146 6.08 -19.27 -16.93
CA LEU A 146 7.40 -19.58 -17.48
C LEU A 146 7.55 -21.03 -17.95
N ARG A 147 8.20 -21.18 -19.09
CA ARG A 147 8.68 -22.44 -19.65
C ARG A 147 10.08 -22.17 -20.24
N GLY A 148 10.95 -23.17 -20.15
CA GLY A 148 12.29 -23.12 -20.71
C GLY A 148 12.79 -24.50 -21.11
N ARG A 149 13.87 -24.55 -21.89
CA ARG A 149 14.53 -25.82 -22.24
C ARG A 149 15.26 -26.41 -21.04
N THR A 150 15.82 -25.57 -20.20
CA THR A 150 16.53 -25.94 -18.97
C THR A 150 15.90 -25.26 -17.77
N CYS A 151 16.13 -25.80 -16.57
CA CYS A 151 15.65 -25.22 -15.33
C CYS A 151 16.42 -23.95 -14.95
N ASP A 152 17.70 -23.84 -15.28
CA ASP A 152 18.48 -22.64 -15.07
C ASP A 152 17.91 -21.47 -15.89
N GLU A 153 17.55 -21.71 -17.17
CA GLU A 153 16.88 -20.71 -18.00
C GLU A 153 15.58 -20.19 -17.37
N VAL A 154 14.79 -21.10 -16.78
CA VAL A 154 13.52 -20.74 -16.11
C VAL A 154 13.77 -19.93 -14.84
N ASP A 155 14.75 -20.32 -14.03
CA ASP A 155 15.08 -19.60 -12.78
C ASP A 155 15.62 -18.19 -13.07
N GLU A 156 16.53 -18.06 -14.03
CA GLU A 156 17.02 -16.75 -14.46
C GLU A 156 15.90 -15.83 -14.99
N LYS A 157 14.96 -16.39 -15.79
CA LYS A 157 13.81 -15.63 -16.29
C LYS A 157 12.91 -15.21 -15.13
N ALA A 158 12.69 -16.09 -14.15
CA ALA A 158 11.90 -15.79 -12.96
C ALA A 158 12.53 -14.66 -12.15
N GLN A 159 13.86 -14.66 -11.98
CA GLN A 159 14.57 -13.58 -11.30
C GLN A 159 14.40 -12.26 -12.06
N ARG A 160 14.60 -12.23 -13.38
CA ARG A 160 14.41 -11.02 -14.18
C ARG A 160 12.99 -10.44 -14.07
N ILE A 161 11.96 -11.30 -14.07
CA ILE A 161 10.57 -10.87 -13.89
C ILE A 161 10.39 -10.21 -12.51
N ARG A 162 10.93 -10.81 -11.45
CA ARG A 162 10.85 -10.23 -10.11
C ARG A 162 11.48 -8.85 -10.05
N ASP A 163 12.69 -8.71 -10.58
CA ASP A 163 13.42 -7.43 -10.56
C ASP A 163 12.69 -6.35 -11.38
N GLU A 164 12.21 -6.70 -12.56
CA GLU A 164 11.44 -5.81 -13.43
C GLU A 164 10.16 -5.31 -12.76
N VAL A 165 9.36 -6.24 -12.23
CA VAL A 165 8.08 -5.88 -11.58
C VAL A 165 8.34 -5.10 -10.30
N GLN A 166 9.38 -5.46 -9.51
CA GLN A 166 9.74 -4.73 -8.30
C GLN A 166 10.15 -3.28 -8.62
N ASN A 167 10.95 -3.07 -9.67
CA ASN A 167 11.34 -1.72 -10.09
C ASN A 167 10.12 -0.91 -10.57
N ALA A 168 9.24 -1.51 -11.37
CA ALA A 168 8.00 -0.86 -11.79
C ALA A 168 7.08 -0.54 -10.60
N CYS A 169 7.03 -1.42 -9.59
CA CYS A 169 6.29 -1.23 -8.36
C CYS A 169 6.80 -0.03 -7.56
N ASN A 170 8.13 0.08 -7.40
CA ASN A 170 8.76 1.21 -6.72
C ASN A 170 8.39 2.55 -7.39
N LEU A 171 8.36 2.59 -8.72
CA LEU A 171 7.94 3.80 -9.46
C LEU A 171 6.45 4.15 -9.19
N LYS A 172 5.57 3.16 -9.08
CA LYS A 172 4.15 3.38 -8.72
C LYS A 172 4.03 3.99 -7.32
N HIS A 173 4.81 3.52 -6.34
CA HIS A 173 4.84 4.09 -4.98
C HIS A 173 5.32 5.54 -5.00
N VAL A 174 6.42 5.84 -5.68
CA VAL A 174 6.95 7.22 -5.81
C VAL A 174 5.94 8.15 -6.46
N ALA A 175 5.28 7.71 -7.54
CA ALA A 175 4.28 8.52 -8.22
C ALA A 175 3.05 8.79 -7.33
N PHE A 176 2.61 7.78 -6.58
CA PHE A 176 1.51 7.93 -5.63
C PHE A 176 1.87 8.92 -4.52
N ASP A 177 3.04 8.78 -3.89
CA ASP A 177 3.51 9.71 -2.84
C ASP A 177 3.58 11.15 -3.34
N ALA A 178 4.13 11.37 -4.53
CA ALA A 178 4.21 12.70 -5.13
C ALA A 178 2.82 13.33 -5.37
N ALA A 179 1.82 12.53 -5.74
CA ALA A 179 0.44 13.00 -5.89
C ALA A 179 -0.20 13.32 -4.52
N GLU A 180 0.03 12.47 -3.51
CA GLU A 180 -0.54 12.63 -2.17
C GLU A 180 0.09 13.80 -1.39
N GLN A 181 1.36 14.15 -1.63
CA GLN A 181 1.97 15.34 -1.03
C GLN A 181 1.16 16.62 -1.28
N LYS A 182 0.63 16.78 -2.50
CA LYS A 182 -0.21 17.94 -2.86
C LYS A 182 -1.54 17.94 -2.07
N ARG A 183 -2.08 16.77 -1.77
CA ARG A 183 -3.30 16.60 -0.97
C ARG A 183 -3.03 16.84 0.50
N LEU A 184 -1.92 16.30 1.01
CA LEU A 184 -1.46 16.47 2.38
C LEU A 184 -1.26 17.96 2.72
N ALA A 185 -0.60 18.71 1.85
CA ALA A 185 -0.38 20.17 2.05
C ALA A 185 -1.69 20.97 2.19
N LYS A 186 -2.78 20.49 1.57
CA LYS A 186 -4.10 21.12 1.62
C LYS A 186 -5.00 20.55 2.74
N HIS A 187 -4.53 19.52 3.45
CA HIS A 187 -5.35 18.83 4.43
C HIS A 187 -5.72 19.77 5.61
N PRO A 188 -7.00 19.77 6.05
CA PRO A 188 -7.46 20.70 7.09
C PRO A 188 -6.72 20.61 8.43
N PHE A 189 -6.26 19.42 8.83
CA PHE A 189 -5.41 19.25 10.01
C PHE A 189 -4.04 19.91 9.82
N VAL A 190 -3.40 19.73 8.67
CA VAL A 190 -2.10 20.34 8.37
C VAL A 190 -2.21 21.86 8.35
N LYS A 191 -3.31 22.41 7.84
CA LYS A 191 -3.58 23.85 7.91
C LYS A 191 -3.67 24.36 9.34
N LEU A 192 -4.27 23.59 10.28
CA LEU A 192 -4.30 23.95 11.69
C LEU A 192 -2.90 23.95 12.33
N VAL A 193 -2.03 23.01 11.93
CA VAL A 193 -0.63 22.97 12.39
C VAL A 193 0.14 24.19 11.90
N LEU A 194 -0.10 24.62 10.66
CA LEU A 194 0.62 25.72 10.04
C LEU A 194 0.06 27.11 10.40
N ALA A 195 -1.21 27.21 10.83
CA ALA A 195 -1.87 28.47 11.13
C ALA A 195 -1.07 29.39 12.09
N PRO A 196 -0.46 28.89 13.20
CA PRO A 196 0.35 29.73 14.09
C PRO A 196 1.59 30.32 13.43
N LEU A 197 2.10 29.70 12.35
CA LEU A 197 3.27 30.17 11.62
C LEU A 197 2.93 31.34 10.66
N TYR A 198 1.65 31.44 10.27
CA TYR A 198 1.16 32.46 9.33
C TYR A 198 0.27 33.51 9.97
N SER A 199 -0.03 33.41 11.29
CA SER A 199 -0.81 34.42 12.00
C SER A 199 0.05 35.65 12.28
N PRO A 200 -0.30 36.83 11.75
CA PRO A 200 0.43 38.07 12.03
C PRO A 200 -0.02 38.58 13.41
N LYS A 201 0.40 38.00 14.52
CA LYS A 201 0.38 38.67 15.79
C LYS A 201 1.69 39.43 15.93
N PRO A 202 1.67 40.75 16.15
CA PRO A 202 2.87 41.52 16.41
C PRO A 202 3.37 41.12 17.80
N VAL A 203 4.15 40.08 17.89
CA VAL A 203 5.00 39.86 19.06
C VAL A 203 6.20 40.76 18.87
N LYS A 204 6.30 41.79 19.70
CA LYS A 204 7.56 42.54 19.90
C LYS A 204 8.59 41.54 20.45
N ILE A 205 9.24 40.79 19.58
CA ILE A 205 10.39 39.97 19.93
C ILE A 205 11.58 40.62 19.28
N THR A 206 12.50 41.11 20.13
CA THR A 206 13.82 41.60 19.78
C THR A 206 14.51 40.57 18.89
N THR A 207 14.75 40.97 17.67
CA THR A 207 15.22 40.16 16.55
C THR A 207 16.59 39.58 16.81
N LEU A 208 16.84 38.31 16.58
CA LEU A 208 18.08 37.80 15.92
C LEU A 208 18.09 36.26 15.60
N ALA A 209 17.05 35.49 15.93
CA ALA A 209 17.14 34.01 15.78
C ALA A 209 16.17 33.34 14.82
N THR A 210 15.28 34.08 14.12
CA THR A 210 14.13 33.47 13.44
C THR A 210 14.31 33.17 11.94
N LYS A 211 15.39 33.65 11.30
CA LYS A 211 15.54 33.48 9.84
C LYS A 211 15.99 32.07 9.41
N LYS A 212 16.66 31.34 10.29
CA LYS A 212 17.13 29.93 9.99
C LYS A 212 16.10 28.84 10.24
N ARG A 213 15.08 29.08 11.09
CA ARG A 213 14.08 28.05 11.45
C ARG A 213 12.96 27.87 10.40
N LYS A 214 12.67 28.91 9.58
CA LYS A 214 11.58 28.83 8.58
C LYS A 214 11.83 27.85 7.42
N LYS A 215 13.09 27.61 7.05
CA LYS A 215 13.42 26.66 5.97
C LYS A 215 13.37 25.18 6.41
N SER A 216 13.65 24.92 7.68
CA SER A 216 13.70 23.56 8.21
C SER A 216 12.31 22.95 8.48
N ALA A 217 11.34 23.76 8.95
CA ALA A 217 9.99 23.24 9.26
C ALA A 217 9.15 22.91 8.01
N ALA A 218 9.35 23.62 6.91
CA ALA A 218 8.64 23.33 5.66
C ALA A 218 9.20 22.09 4.95
N ALA A 219 10.51 21.81 5.09
CA ALA A 219 11.14 20.62 4.51
C ALA A 219 10.76 19.33 5.23
N ALA A 220 10.51 19.38 6.55
CA ALA A 220 10.12 18.20 7.33
C ALA A 220 8.65 17.76 7.13
N LEU A 221 7.84 18.55 6.43
CA LEU A 221 6.45 18.22 6.10
C LEU A 221 6.30 17.38 4.83
N PHE A 222 7.37 17.29 4.00
CA PHE A 222 7.24 16.80 2.64
C PHE A 222 8.19 15.65 2.23
N ASN A 223 8.98 15.12 3.18
CA ASN A 223 9.77 13.88 2.89
C ASN A 223 9.27 12.69 3.66
#